data_770d70c0ef88d772dcf430a1f93df352
#
_entry.id   770d70c0ef88d772dcf430a1f93df352
#
_cell.length_a   1.000
_cell.length_b   1.000
_cell.length_c   1.000
_cell.angle_alpha   90.00
_cell.angle_beta   90.00
_cell.angle_gamma   90.00
#
_symmetry.space_group_name_H-M   'P 1'
#
loop_
_entity.id
_entity.type
_entity.pdbx_description
1 polymer ?
#
loop_
_entity_poly.entity_id
_entity_poly.type
_entity_poly.pdbx_seq_one_letter_code
_entity_poly.pdbx_strand_id
1 'polypeptide(L)'
;MNLHEYQSKQVFAEYKLPVGKGIACKTADEAAEAIKQLDGDVWVAKCQVHAGGRGKAGGVKLVRNEAEVREFANKWLGQRLVTFQTDANGQPVNTIYVEEGSQIERELYLGAVLDRASQRVVFMVSTEGGMNIEEVAAKTPHLLHKMAIDPLTGGMPYQGRELAFKLGLKGDQVKQFAHVFTQMAKMFVERDLSLLEVNPLVVTKEGNLLCLDAKIVVDGNALYRQPVLAAMQDPSQEDPREALAESFQLNYVALDGNIGCMVNGAGLAMGTMDIVKLHGGQPANFLDVGGGATKERVAEAFKIILSDKNVKAVLVNIFGGIVRCDLIAEGIVAAVSEVGVNVPVVVRLEGNNAPLGREILAKSGLNIIAAQTLTDAAVESVKAVKANA
;
A
#
# COMPACT_ATOMS: atom_id res chain seq x y z
N MET A 1 -2.86 -2.77 5.21
CA MET A 1 -3.54 -1.47 5.48
C MET A 1 -2.50 -0.44 5.91
N ASN A 2 -2.41 0.70 5.25
CA ASN A 2 -1.53 1.80 5.64
C ASN A 2 -2.19 2.69 6.69
N LEU A 3 -1.39 3.25 7.61
CA LEU A 3 -1.82 4.31 8.51
C LEU A 3 -1.28 5.66 8.07
N HIS A 4 -2.03 6.74 8.33
CA HIS A 4 -1.49 8.10 8.22
C HIS A 4 -0.38 8.33 9.27
N GLU A 5 0.48 9.31 9.05
CA GLU A 5 1.57 9.63 9.99
C GLU A 5 1.04 9.94 11.39
N TYR A 6 -0.02 10.75 11.52
CA TYR A 6 -0.59 11.08 12.83
C TYR A 6 -1.12 9.86 13.57
N GLN A 7 -1.73 8.90 12.86
CA GLN A 7 -2.21 7.63 13.41
C GLN A 7 -1.03 6.74 13.83
N SER A 8 0.01 6.67 12.99
CA SER A 8 1.24 5.96 13.31
C SER A 8 1.90 6.52 14.57
N LYS A 9 1.95 7.85 14.74
CA LYS A 9 2.46 8.51 15.95
C LYS A 9 1.60 8.26 17.19
N GLN A 10 0.28 8.14 17.05
CA GLN A 10 -0.59 7.71 18.14
C GLN A 10 -0.21 6.31 18.63
N VAL A 11 -0.02 5.37 17.71
CA VAL A 11 0.44 4.01 18.06
C VAL A 11 1.84 4.05 18.70
N PHE A 12 2.76 4.88 18.19
CA PHE A 12 4.08 5.07 18.79
C PHE A 12 4.00 5.56 20.24
N ALA A 13 3.13 6.52 20.52
CA ALA A 13 2.92 7.07 21.85
C ALA A 13 2.41 6.00 22.85
N GLU A 14 1.55 5.07 22.41
CA GLU A 14 1.10 3.93 23.25
C GLU A 14 2.29 3.07 23.72
N TYR A 15 3.32 2.94 22.89
CA TYR A 15 4.56 2.21 23.19
C TYR A 15 5.64 3.09 23.80
N LYS A 16 5.31 4.32 24.20
CA LYS A 16 6.23 5.28 24.85
C LYS A 16 7.46 5.60 23.97
N LEU A 17 7.27 5.57 22.66
CA LEU A 17 8.29 6.04 21.72
C LEU A 17 8.34 7.57 21.72
N PRO A 18 9.53 8.18 21.52
CA PRO A 18 9.67 9.63 21.51
C PRO A 18 9.06 10.21 20.23
N VAL A 19 7.89 10.81 20.34
CA VAL A 19 7.18 11.53 19.27
C VAL A 19 6.88 12.94 19.71
N GLY A 20 6.88 13.89 18.79
CA GLY A 20 6.42 15.25 19.02
C GLY A 20 4.91 15.30 19.27
N LYS A 21 4.46 16.32 20.00
CA LYS A 21 3.03 16.60 20.08
C LYS A 21 2.52 17.14 18.76
N GLY A 22 1.33 16.72 18.36
CA GLY A 22 0.72 17.20 17.15
C GLY A 22 -0.78 16.93 17.12
N ILE A 23 -1.48 17.66 16.27
CA ILE A 23 -2.94 17.65 16.14
C ILE A 23 -3.32 17.47 14.68
N ALA A 24 -4.18 16.48 14.41
CA ALA A 24 -4.75 16.25 13.09
C ALA A 24 -5.98 17.17 12.89
N CYS A 25 -5.99 17.92 11.80
CA CYS A 25 -6.95 18.98 11.50
C CYS A 25 -7.63 18.71 10.16
N LYS A 26 -8.96 18.79 10.11
CA LYS A 26 -9.76 18.62 8.91
C LYS A 26 -10.17 19.93 8.26
N THR A 27 -9.98 21.05 8.97
CA THR A 27 -10.29 22.40 8.48
C THR A 27 -9.13 23.35 8.74
N ALA A 28 -9.11 24.48 8.02
CA ALA A 28 -8.11 25.52 8.23
C ALA A 28 -8.28 26.22 9.60
N ASP A 29 -9.50 26.25 10.13
CA ASP A 29 -9.78 26.79 11.45
C ASP A 29 -9.24 25.89 12.55
N GLU A 30 -9.43 24.56 12.42
CA GLU A 30 -8.83 23.60 13.34
C GLU A 30 -7.30 23.69 13.31
N ALA A 31 -6.68 23.84 12.13
CA ALA A 31 -5.24 23.98 12.00
C ALA A 31 -4.70 25.25 12.67
N ALA A 32 -5.43 26.38 12.57
CA ALA A 32 -5.09 27.60 13.25
C ALA A 32 -5.24 27.49 14.79
N GLU A 33 -6.26 26.77 15.26
CA GLU A 33 -6.46 26.55 16.69
C GLU A 33 -5.43 25.56 17.28
N ALA A 34 -4.94 24.62 16.47
CA ALA A 34 -3.96 23.62 16.87
C ALA A 34 -2.65 24.26 17.36
N ILE A 35 -2.15 25.31 16.71
CA ILE A 35 -0.89 25.97 17.12
C ILE A 35 -0.99 26.69 18.47
N LYS A 36 -2.21 27.02 18.93
CA LYS A 36 -2.40 27.57 20.29
C LYS A 36 -2.33 26.54 21.40
N GLN A 37 -2.50 25.27 21.03
CA GLN A 37 -2.46 24.12 21.96
C GLN A 37 -1.10 23.41 21.96
N LEU A 38 -0.23 23.75 21.01
CA LEU A 38 1.11 23.19 20.87
C LEU A 38 2.15 24.16 21.40
N ASP A 39 3.21 23.62 22.00
CA ASP A 39 4.30 24.41 22.53
C ASP A 39 5.24 24.93 21.43
N GLY A 40 5.99 25.98 21.72
CA GLY A 40 7.02 26.53 20.82
C GLY A 40 6.54 27.70 19.94
N ASP A 41 7.47 28.21 19.11
CA ASP A 41 7.27 29.37 18.22
C ASP A 41 7.32 28.96 16.73
N VAL A 42 7.57 27.69 16.45
CA VAL A 42 7.66 27.12 15.09
C VAL A 42 6.99 25.77 15.09
N TRP A 43 6.08 25.59 14.17
CA TRP A 43 5.35 24.33 13.96
C TRP A 43 5.56 23.80 12.55
N VAL A 44 5.23 22.54 12.34
CA VAL A 44 5.30 21.89 11.02
C VAL A 44 3.90 21.47 10.61
N ALA A 45 3.42 22.00 9.50
CA ALA A 45 2.16 21.58 8.89
C ALA A 45 2.44 20.54 7.80
N LYS A 46 1.78 19.38 7.86
CA LYS A 46 2.03 18.23 6.99
C LYS A 46 0.74 17.68 6.39
N CYS A 47 0.69 17.57 5.07
CA CYS A 47 -0.39 16.84 4.39
C CYS A 47 -0.37 15.37 4.80
N GLN A 48 -1.53 14.80 5.10
CA GLN A 48 -1.67 13.40 5.44
C GLN A 48 -2.13 12.61 4.23
N VAL A 49 -1.21 11.86 3.63
CA VAL A 49 -1.44 10.97 2.48
C VAL A 49 -0.62 9.69 2.64
N HIS A 50 -1.08 8.60 2.05
CA HIS A 50 -0.40 7.31 2.08
C HIS A 50 0.76 7.24 1.05
N ALA A 51 1.55 8.30 0.95
CA ALA A 51 2.71 8.37 0.06
C ALA A 51 3.88 9.08 0.73
N GLY A 52 5.10 8.63 0.44
CA GLY A 52 6.34 9.30 0.82
C GLY A 52 6.66 10.48 -0.11
N GLY A 53 7.71 11.25 0.25
CA GLY A 53 8.18 12.37 -0.56
C GLY A 53 7.34 13.65 -0.44
N ARG A 54 6.45 13.73 0.54
CA ARG A 54 5.56 14.88 0.79
C ARG A 54 6.32 16.21 0.87
N GLY A 55 7.47 16.22 1.54
CA GLY A 55 8.31 17.43 1.67
C GLY A 55 8.75 17.99 0.31
N LYS A 56 9.25 17.13 -0.59
CA LYS A 56 9.67 17.52 -1.94
C LYS A 56 8.51 17.99 -2.83
N ALA A 57 7.30 17.50 -2.55
CA ALA A 57 6.07 17.86 -3.24
C ALA A 57 5.39 19.13 -2.67
N GLY A 58 5.99 19.78 -1.67
CA GLY A 58 5.41 20.96 -1.00
C GLY A 58 4.28 20.63 -0.01
N GLY A 59 4.08 19.36 0.33
CA GLY A 59 3.11 18.89 1.32
C GLY A 59 3.60 18.97 2.78
N VAL A 60 4.74 19.63 3.03
CA VAL A 60 5.27 19.92 4.37
C VAL A 60 5.77 21.36 4.39
N LYS A 61 5.38 22.13 5.40
CA LYS A 61 5.78 23.56 5.55
C LYS A 61 6.03 23.86 7.03
N LEU A 62 7.14 24.56 7.31
CA LEU A 62 7.35 25.23 8.60
C LEU A 62 6.44 26.45 8.66
N VAL A 63 5.72 26.62 9.76
CA VAL A 63 4.79 27.73 9.99
C VAL A 63 5.08 28.38 11.35
N ARG A 64 4.89 29.71 11.44
CA ARG A 64 5.22 30.52 12.63
C ARG A 64 4.05 31.29 13.21
N ASN A 65 2.91 31.25 12.55
CA ASN A 65 1.70 31.97 12.99
C ASN A 65 0.44 31.36 12.39
N GLU A 66 -0.72 31.80 12.90
CA GLU A 66 -2.03 31.35 12.44
C GLU A 66 -2.27 31.60 10.93
N ALA A 67 -1.79 32.72 10.41
CA ALA A 67 -2.00 33.04 9.00
C ALA A 67 -1.29 32.06 8.06
N GLU A 68 -0.05 31.69 8.40
CA GLU A 68 0.75 30.76 7.61
C GLU A 68 0.18 29.34 7.64
N VAL A 69 -0.28 28.84 8.80
CA VAL A 69 -0.89 27.52 8.89
C VAL A 69 -2.25 27.47 8.18
N ARG A 70 -3.05 28.53 8.28
CA ARG A 70 -4.33 28.69 7.60
C ARG A 70 -4.14 28.73 6.08
N GLU A 71 -3.16 29.49 5.59
CA GLU A 71 -2.80 29.51 4.18
C GLU A 71 -2.43 28.12 3.67
N PHE A 72 -1.58 27.40 4.40
CA PHE A 72 -1.17 26.05 4.04
C PHE A 72 -2.37 25.07 4.03
N ALA A 73 -3.22 25.11 5.04
CA ALA A 73 -4.39 24.25 5.13
C ALA A 73 -5.40 24.55 3.99
N ASN A 74 -5.68 25.83 3.71
CA ASN A 74 -6.55 26.22 2.59
C ASN A 74 -5.99 25.82 1.23
N LYS A 75 -4.65 25.83 1.08
CA LYS A 75 -4.01 25.39 -0.17
C LYS A 75 -4.20 23.91 -0.43
N TRP A 76 -4.14 23.08 0.62
CA TRP A 76 -4.04 21.64 0.45
C TRP A 76 -5.31 20.85 0.75
N LEU A 77 -6.12 21.26 1.71
CA LEU A 77 -7.36 20.54 2.05
C LEU A 77 -8.30 20.49 0.83
N GLY A 78 -8.76 19.29 0.51
CA GLY A 78 -9.57 19.00 -0.67
C GLY A 78 -8.81 18.97 -1.99
N GLN A 79 -7.49 19.16 -2.00
CA GLN A 79 -6.63 19.02 -3.17
C GLN A 79 -5.95 17.64 -3.19
N ARG A 80 -5.28 17.34 -4.29
CA ARG A 80 -4.50 16.10 -4.42
C ARG A 80 -3.00 16.41 -4.43
N LEU A 81 -2.25 15.68 -3.63
CA LEU A 81 -0.80 15.79 -3.55
C LEU A 81 -0.15 14.74 -4.45
N VAL A 82 0.59 15.19 -5.46
CA VAL A 82 1.39 14.33 -6.34
C VAL A 82 2.80 14.25 -5.79
N THR A 83 3.29 13.04 -5.55
CA THR A 83 4.67 12.76 -5.13
C THR A 83 5.31 11.79 -6.11
N PHE A 84 6.60 11.50 -5.97
CA PHE A 84 7.26 10.48 -6.79
C PHE A 84 6.79 9.04 -6.50
N GLN A 85 6.01 8.83 -5.44
CA GLN A 85 5.43 7.53 -5.08
C GLN A 85 3.95 7.40 -5.48
N THR A 86 3.32 8.46 -5.97
CA THR A 86 1.93 8.42 -6.44
C THR A 86 1.88 8.32 -7.96
N ASP A 87 0.72 7.97 -8.48
CA ASP A 87 0.39 8.17 -9.89
C ASP A 87 0.28 9.69 -10.22
N ALA A 88 -0.02 10.00 -11.48
CA ALA A 88 -0.19 11.38 -11.95
C ALA A 88 -1.40 12.09 -11.30
N ASN A 89 -2.38 11.36 -10.79
CA ASN A 89 -3.54 11.92 -10.10
C ASN A 89 -3.24 12.30 -8.65
N GLY A 90 -2.19 11.73 -8.06
CA GLY A 90 -1.81 11.96 -6.66
C GLY A 90 -2.80 11.39 -5.65
N GLN A 91 -2.62 11.72 -4.37
CA GLN A 91 -3.47 11.28 -3.26
C GLN A 91 -4.28 12.44 -2.66
N PRO A 92 -5.55 12.24 -2.28
CA PRO A 92 -6.38 13.29 -1.72
C PRO A 92 -5.88 13.71 -0.33
N VAL A 93 -5.82 15.01 -0.08
CA VAL A 93 -5.44 15.58 1.22
C VAL A 93 -6.71 15.94 1.97
N ASN A 94 -7.13 15.07 2.88
CA ASN A 94 -8.33 15.27 3.72
C ASN A 94 -7.98 15.73 5.14
N THR A 95 -6.70 15.69 5.50
CA THR A 95 -6.22 16.01 6.84
C THR A 95 -4.86 16.69 6.76
N ILE A 96 -4.68 17.75 7.54
CA ILE A 96 -3.39 18.38 7.82
C ILE A 96 -2.99 18.00 9.25
N TYR A 97 -1.77 17.53 9.43
CA TYR A 97 -1.19 17.31 10.74
C TYR A 97 -0.29 18.48 11.10
N VAL A 98 -0.58 19.15 12.21
CA VAL A 98 0.23 20.26 12.74
C VAL A 98 0.95 19.76 13.97
N GLU A 99 2.28 19.84 14.00
CA GLU A 99 3.09 19.39 15.11
C GLU A 99 4.15 20.39 15.53
N GLU A 100 4.67 20.22 16.75
CA GLU A 100 5.75 21.03 17.28
C GLU A 100 7.01 20.90 16.43
N GLY A 101 7.67 22.03 16.14
CA GLY A 101 8.95 22.05 15.42
C GLY A 101 10.08 21.51 16.30
N SER A 102 11.02 20.82 15.70
CA SER A 102 12.20 20.27 16.41
C SER A 102 13.49 20.82 15.83
N GLN A 103 14.47 21.09 16.68
CA GLN A 103 15.80 21.48 16.25
C GLN A 103 16.64 20.24 15.95
N ILE A 104 16.81 19.93 14.68
CA ILE A 104 17.50 18.73 14.20
C ILE A 104 19.01 18.98 14.19
N GLU A 105 19.77 18.05 14.77
CA GLU A 105 21.23 17.97 14.65
C GLU A 105 21.65 16.94 13.61
N ARG A 106 21.00 15.73 13.64
CA ARG A 106 21.30 14.63 12.73
C ARG A 106 20.02 13.89 12.36
N GLU A 107 19.96 13.42 11.13
CA GLU A 107 18.90 12.55 10.63
C GLU A 107 19.42 11.12 10.46
N LEU A 108 18.65 10.16 10.91
CA LEU A 108 18.94 8.73 10.86
C LEU A 108 17.75 8.00 10.24
N TYR A 109 18.01 6.84 9.68
CA TYR A 109 16.96 5.91 9.23
C TYR A 109 16.77 4.77 10.23
N LEU A 110 15.53 4.42 10.50
CA LEU A 110 15.15 3.22 11.25
C LEU A 110 13.91 2.59 10.62
N GLY A 111 14.01 1.35 10.22
CA GLY A 111 12.88 0.59 9.68
C GLY A 111 12.87 -0.85 10.16
N ALA A 112 11.72 -1.50 10.07
CA ALA A 112 11.54 -2.93 10.33
C ALA A 112 10.58 -3.53 9.32
N VAL A 113 10.92 -4.70 8.81
CA VAL A 113 10.11 -5.48 7.85
C VAL A 113 10.12 -6.95 8.21
N LEU A 114 9.11 -7.67 7.76
CA LEU A 114 9.13 -9.12 7.77
C LEU A 114 9.98 -9.61 6.58
N ASP A 115 11.16 -10.16 6.87
CA ASP A 115 11.99 -10.82 5.87
C ASP A 115 11.51 -12.28 5.65
N ARG A 116 10.97 -12.54 4.47
CA ARG A 116 10.40 -13.83 4.11
C ARG A 116 11.47 -14.93 3.97
N ALA A 117 12.68 -14.56 3.57
CA ALA A 117 13.76 -15.52 3.37
C ALA A 117 14.26 -16.09 4.71
N SER A 118 14.47 -15.24 5.70
CA SER A 118 14.87 -15.67 7.06
C SER A 118 13.69 -15.99 7.98
N GLN A 119 12.44 -15.67 7.57
CA GLN A 119 11.23 -15.81 8.37
C GLN A 119 11.32 -15.05 9.71
N ARG A 120 11.94 -13.88 9.69
CA ARG A 120 12.18 -13.05 10.87
C ARG A 120 11.81 -11.59 10.61
N VAL A 121 11.50 -10.88 11.67
CA VAL A 121 11.47 -9.41 11.62
C VAL A 121 12.90 -8.91 11.56
N VAL A 122 13.22 -8.11 10.54
CA VAL A 122 14.55 -7.54 10.34
C VAL A 122 14.48 -6.03 10.50
N PHE A 123 15.23 -5.53 11.46
CA PHE A 123 15.46 -4.09 11.62
C PHE A 123 16.58 -3.64 10.70
N MET A 124 16.40 -2.46 10.13
CA MET A 124 17.39 -1.80 9.28
C MET A 124 17.61 -0.39 9.81
N VAL A 125 18.89 0.00 9.90
CA VAL A 125 19.27 1.35 10.34
C VAL A 125 20.35 1.91 9.44
N SER A 126 20.35 3.23 9.26
CA SER A 126 21.39 3.94 8.49
C SER A 126 21.62 5.33 9.06
N THR A 127 22.84 5.85 8.85
CA THR A 127 23.17 7.26 9.09
C THR A 127 22.61 8.21 8.04
N GLU A 128 22.08 7.66 6.94
CA GLU A 128 21.47 8.40 5.83
C GLU A 128 19.95 8.49 6.06
N GLY A 129 19.54 9.38 6.97
CA GLY A 129 18.11 9.67 7.22
C GLY A 129 17.54 10.70 6.26
N GLY A 130 16.21 10.77 6.15
CA GLY A 130 15.49 11.69 5.26
C GLY A 130 15.62 11.37 3.76
N MET A 131 16.31 10.28 3.42
CA MET A 131 16.52 9.82 2.05
C MET A 131 15.69 8.56 1.75
N ASN A 132 15.56 8.26 0.44
CA ASN A 132 14.98 7.01 -0.01
C ASN A 132 15.92 5.84 0.33
N ILE A 133 15.45 4.91 1.16
CA ILE A 133 16.26 3.79 1.67
C ILE A 133 16.66 2.81 0.57
N GLU A 134 15.85 2.64 -0.47
CA GLU A 134 16.16 1.80 -1.62
C GLU A 134 17.37 2.37 -2.39
N GLU A 135 17.48 3.69 -2.46
CA GLU A 135 18.63 4.36 -3.05
C GLU A 135 19.91 4.17 -2.22
N VAL A 136 19.78 4.26 -0.88
CA VAL A 136 20.88 3.96 0.05
C VAL A 136 21.32 2.51 -0.09
N ALA A 137 20.37 1.56 -0.13
CA ALA A 137 20.66 0.15 -0.31
C ALA A 137 21.36 -0.17 -1.64
N ALA A 138 21.04 0.56 -2.71
CA ALA A 138 21.64 0.37 -4.04
C ALA A 138 23.02 1.04 -4.16
N LYS A 139 23.18 2.27 -3.65
CA LYS A 139 24.40 3.08 -3.86
C LYS A 139 25.44 2.91 -2.75
N THR A 140 24.99 2.77 -1.49
CA THR A 140 25.83 2.73 -0.29
C THR A 140 25.41 1.61 0.67
N PRO A 141 25.35 0.34 0.22
CA PRO A 141 24.82 -0.77 1.03
C PRO A 141 25.58 -0.99 2.34
N HIS A 142 26.83 -0.56 2.43
CA HIS A 142 27.66 -0.65 3.64
C HIS A 142 27.19 0.27 4.78
N LEU A 143 26.38 1.30 4.47
CA LEU A 143 25.77 2.18 5.45
C LEU A 143 24.43 1.66 5.98
N LEU A 144 23.90 0.58 5.40
CA LEU A 144 22.66 -0.06 5.83
C LEU A 144 22.97 -1.25 6.73
N HIS A 145 22.77 -1.10 8.03
CA HIS A 145 22.97 -2.16 9.01
C HIS A 145 21.66 -2.89 9.29
N LYS A 146 21.73 -4.22 9.35
CA LYS A 146 20.58 -5.09 9.57
C LYS A 146 20.71 -5.86 10.89
N MET A 147 19.57 -6.10 11.55
CA MET A 147 19.47 -6.88 12.77
C MET A 147 18.19 -7.73 12.73
N ALA A 148 18.33 -9.04 12.64
CA ALA A 148 17.20 -9.96 12.74
C ALA A 148 16.78 -10.17 14.20
N ILE A 149 15.47 -10.25 14.44
CA ILE A 149 14.91 -10.54 15.76
C ILE A 149 14.50 -12.00 15.79
N ASP A 150 14.85 -12.69 16.86
CA ASP A 150 14.31 -14.01 17.12
C ASP A 150 12.84 -13.91 17.56
N PRO A 151 11.92 -14.64 16.93
CA PRO A 151 10.48 -14.53 17.22
C PRO A 151 10.11 -15.03 18.64
N LEU A 152 10.96 -15.84 19.28
CA LEU A 152 10.72 -16.36 20.63
C LEU A 152 11.18 -15.38 21.72
N THR A 153 12.32 -14.72 21.51
CA THR A 153 12.89 -13.80 22.51
C THR A 153 12.48 -12.35 22.28
N GLY A 154 12.03 -12.03 21.08
CA GLY A 154 11.75 -10.65 20.68
C GLY A 154 13.02 -9.81 20.50
N GLY A 155 12.86 -8.50 20.41
CA GLY A 155 13.98 -7.55 20.33
C GLY A 155 14.63 -7.34 21.70
N MET A 156 15.92 -7.57 21.79
CA MET A 156 16.68 -7.50 23.03
C MET A 156 17.47 -6.19 23.15
N PRO A 157 17.61 -5.60 24.36
CA PRO A 157 18.31 -4.31 24.54
C PRO A 157 19.75 -4.28 24.02
N TYR A 158 20.47 -5.41 24.04
CA TYR A 158 21.85 -5.46 23.52
C TYR A 158 21.89 -5.26 22.00
N GLN A 159 20.89 -5.78 21.27
CA GLN A 159 20.76 -5.57 19.81
C GLN A 159 20.56 -4.09 19.48
N GLY A 160 19.68 -3.41 20.25
CA GLY A 160 19.49 -1.97 20.14
C GLY A 160 20.78 -1.18 20.42
N ARG A 161 21.56 -1.58 21.44
CA ARG A 161 22.86 -0.95 21.70
C ARG A 161 23.86 -1.17 20.57
N GLU A 162 23.92 -2.38 20.01
CA GLU A 162 24.79 -2.68 18.88
C GLU A 162 24.48 -1.76 17.68
N LEU A 163 23.20 -1.65 17.32
CA LEU A 163 22.75 -0.77 16.24
C LEU A 163 23.04 0.71 16.55
N ALA A 164 22.83 1.13 17.81
CA ALA A 164 23.15 2.50 18.25
C ALA A 164 24.62 2.85 18.02
N PHE A 165 25.54 1.94 18.34
CA PHE A 165 26.96 2.15 18.08
C PHE A 165 27.29 2.22 16.57
N LYS A 166 26.65 1.41 15.75
CA LYS A 166 26.77 1.48 14.26
C LYS A 166 26.28 2.81 13.70
N LEU A 167 25.27 3.42 14.32
CA LEU A 167 24.78 4.76 13.99
C LEU A 167 25.67 5.89 14.56
N GLY A 168 26.74 5.54 15.33
CA GLY A 168 27.61 6.52 15.97
C GLY A 168 26.97 7.28 17.14
N LEU A 169 25.90 6.72 17.74
CA LEU A 169 25.26 7.28 18.92
C LEU A 169 26.15 7.07 20.17
N LYS A 170 26.07 7.98 21.13
CA LYS A 170 26.93 7.98 22.33
C LYS A 170 26.15 8.26 23.60
N GLY A 171 26.73 7.86 24.74
CA GLY A 171 26.21 8.18 26.07
C GLY A 171 24.75 7.77 26.23
N ASP A 172 23.89 8.72 26.56
CA ASP A 172 22.48 8.47 26.82
C ASP A 172 21.66 8.15 25.58
N GLN A 173 22.10 8.61 24.41
CA GLN A 173 21.48 8.27 23.11
C GLN A 173 21.46 6.77 22.87
N VAL A 174 22.48 6.03 23.32
CA VAL A 174 22.53 4.56 23.18
C VAL A 174 21.41 3.90 23.99
N LYS A 175 21.11 4.41 25.19
CA LYS A 175 20.02 3.90 26.03
C LYS A 175 18.65 4.25 25.41
N GLN A 176 18.49 5.49 24.93
CA GLN A 176 17.27 5.93 24.25
C GLN A 176 17.02 5.07 23.01
N PHE A 177 18.04 4.83 22.17
CA PHE A 177 17.88 3.99 20.98
C PHE A 177 17.56 2.53 21.33
N ALA A 178 18.21 1.97 22.34
CA ALA A 178 17.91 0.62 22.81
C ALA A 178 16.44 0.49 23.29
N HIS A 179 15.90 1.53 23.94
CA HIS A 179 14.49 1.61 24.31
C HIS A 179 13.60 1.69 23.07
N VAL A 180 13.89 2.59 22.11
CA VAL A 180 13.16 2.73 20.85
C VAL A 180 13.12 1.39 20.11
N PHE A 181 14.27 0.75 19.92
CA PHE A 181 14.38 -0.55 19.25
C PHE A 181 13.52 -1.63 19.92
N THR A 182 13.60 -1.78 21.24
CA THR A 182 12.86 -2.84 21.95
C THR A 182 11.35 -2.60 21.92
N GLN A 183 10.91 -1.35 22.07
CA GLN A 183 9.49 -1.02 22.00
C GLN A 183 8.94 -1.19 20.58
N MET A 184 9.70 -0.81 19.53
CA MET A 184 9.32 -1.05 18.15
C MET A 184 9.25 -2.55 17.82
N ALA A 185 10.19 -3.34 18.31
CA ALA A 185 10.17 -4.79 18.14
C ALA A 185 8.92 -5.42 18.76
N LYS A 186 8.57 -4.99 19.97
CA LYS A 186 7.35 -5.42 20.65
C LYS A 186 6.10 -5.00 19.88
N MET A 187 6.02 -3.72 19.49
CA MET A 187 4.90 -3.17 18.72
C MET A 187 4.70 -3.89 17.39
N PHE A 188 5.78 -4.19 16.66
CA PHE A 188 5.74 -4.87 15.36
C PHE A 188 4.97 -6.20 15.44
N VAL A 189 5.25 -6.98 16.48
CA VAL A 189 4.60 -8.28 16.69
C VAL A 189 3.19 -8.12 17.26
N GLU A 190 3.01 -7.30 18.31
CA GLU A 190 1.72 -7.16 19.01
C GLU A 190 0.63 -6.49 18.15
N ARG A 191 1.02 -5.64 17.21
CA ARG A 191 0.12 -4.91 16.29
C ARG A 191 0.04 -5.53 14.91
N ASP A 192 0.64 -6.71 14.70
CA ASP A 192 0.63 -7.42 13.41
C ASP A 192 1.11 -6.51 12.26
N LEU A 193 2.25 -5.90 12.42
CA LEU A 193 2.79 -5.01 11.40
C LEU A 193 3.51 -5.79 10.30
N SER A 194 3.43 -5.33 9.07
CA SER A 194 4.21 -5.80 7.93
C SER A 194 5.38 -4.87 7.60
N LEU A 195 5.25 -3.58 7.94
CA LEU A 195 6.28 -2.57 7.80
C LEU A 195 6.15 -1.53 8.92
N LEU A 196 7.28 -1.11 9.43
CA LEU A 196 7.42 0.02 10.32
C LEU A 196 8.63 0.83 9.87
N GLU A 197 8.46 2.15 9.71
CA GLU A 197 9.53 3.04 9.27
C GLU A 197 9.48 4.37 10.03
N VAL A 198 10.65 4.83 10.44
CA VAL A 198 10.92 6.17 10.97
C VAL A 198 11.98 6.80 10.09
N ASN A 199 11.56 7.72 9.24
CA ASN A 199 12.45 8.33 8.25
C ASN A 199 12.13 9.83 8.06
N PRO A 200 12.81 10.70 8.87
CA PRO A 200 13.94 10.38 9.72
C PRO A 200 13.59 10.07 11.20
N LEU A 201 14.43 9.26 11.84
CA LEU A 201 14.67 9.33 13.27
C LEU A 201 15.73 10.40 13.49
N VAL A 202 15.46 11.39 14.33
CA VAL A 202 16.40 12.51 14.50
C VAL A 202 17.07 12.49 15.87
N VAL A 203 18.30 13.00 15.88
CA VAL A 203 18.96 13.48 17.11
C VAL A 203 18.70 14.97 17.16
N THR A 204 18.08 15.44 18.24
CA THR A 204 17.84 16.87 18.45
C THR A 204 19.12 17.56 18.96
N LYS A 205 19.17 18.89 18.87
CA LYS A 205 20.31 19.67 19.42
C LYS A 205 20.50 19.51 20.90
N GLU A 206 19.44 19.14 21.62
CA GLU A 206 19.48 18.80 23.05
C GLU A 206 20.06 17.39 23.29
N GLY A 207 20.36 16.64 22.24
CA GLY A 207 20.94 15.30 22.30
C GLY A 207 19.92 14.18 22.49
N ASN A 208 18.62 14.44 22.34
CA ASN A 208 17.57 13.44 22.47
C ASN A 208 17.19 12.82 21.12
N LEU A 209 16.69 11.58 21.14
CA LEU A 209 16.09 10.94 19.96
C LEU A 209 14.63 11.34 19.83
N LEU A 210 14.18 11.55 18.59
CA LEU A 210 12.79 11.85 18.27
C LEU A 210 12.39 11.16 16.95
N CYS A 211 11.27 10.45 16.95
CA CYS A 211 10.64 9.89 15.73
C CYS A 211 9.91 11.03 15.01
N LEU A 212 10.59 11.67 14.05
CA LEU A 212 10.08 12.86 13.37
C LEU A 212 9.01 12.55 12.33
N ASP A 213 9.15 11.44 11.61
CA ASP A 213 8.12 10.87 10.74
C ASP A 213 7.83 9.43 11.15
N ALA A 214 6.67 8.92 10.80
CA ALA A 214 6.24 7.58 11.15
C ALA A 214 5.38 6.98 10.04
N LYS A 215 5.74 5.76 9.62
CA LYS A 215 4.97 4.98 8.68
C LYS A 215 4.75 3.58 9.24
N ILE A 216 3.49 3.19 9.35
CA ILE A 216 3.08 1.84 9.75
C ILE A 216 2.23 1.24 8.64
N VAL A 217 2.53 -0.01 8.30
CA VAL A 217 1.65 -0.86 7.50
C VAL A 217 1.25 -2.07 8.35
N VAL A 218 -0.04 -2.22 8.56
CA VAL A 218 -0.64 -3.36 9.29
C VAL A 218 -0.90 -4.49 8.30
N ASP A 219 -0.66 -5.73 8.71
CA ASP A 219 -1.06 -6.91 7.93
C ASP A 219 -2.59 -6.95 7.79
N GLY A 220 -3.10 -6.82 6.57
CA GLY A 220 -4.53 -6.86 6.28
C GLY A 220 -5.21 -8.15 6.75
N ASN A 221 -4.48 -9.26 6.73
CA ASN A 221 -5.00 -10.55 7.20
C ASN A 221 -5.21 -10.62 8.72
N ALA A 222 -4.61 -9.70 9.48
CA ALA A 222 -4.71 -9.66 10.94
C ALA A 222 -5.73 -8.62 11.46
N LEU A 223 -6.35 -7.82 10.60
CA LEU A 223 -7.26 -6.73 11.01
C LEU A 223 -8.43 -7.21 11.86
N TYR A 224 -8.90 -8.44 11.66
CA TYR A 224 -9.98 -9.04 12.48
C TYR A 224 -9.67 -9.09 13.99
N ARG A 225 -8.38 -9.13 14.36
CA ARG A 225 -7.91 -9.09 15.76
C ARG A 225 -7.32 -7.75 16.18
N GLN A 226 -7.29 -6.77 15.29
CA GLN A 226 -6.80 -5.41 15.51
C GLN A 226 -7.92 -4.37 15.26
N PRO A 227 -9.07 -4.41 15.99
CA PRO A 227 -10.24 -3.59 15.69
C PRO A 227 -9.95 -2.08 15.80
N VAL A 228 -9.06 -1.66 16.71
CA VAL A 228 -8.67 -0.26 16.85
C VAL A 228 -7.90 0.23 15.62
N LEU A 229 -6.98 -0.57 15.10
CA LEU A 229 -6.24 -0.24 13.89
C LEU A 229 -7.14 -0.30 12.65
N ALA A 230 -8.02 -1.31 12.57
CA ALA A 230 -8.99 -1.43 11.48
C ALA A 230 -9.89 -0.17 11.36
N ALA A 231 -10.28 0.43 12.48
CA ALA A 231 -11.06 1.67 12.51
C ALA A 231 -10.29 2.91 12.02
N MET A 232 -8.96 2.82 11.87
CA MET A 232 -8.11 3.90 11.36
C MET A 232 -7.95 3.86 9.83
N GLN A 233 -8.56 2.89 9.12
CA GLN A 233 -8.50 2.79 7.67
C GLN A 233 -9.08 4.05 7.01
N ASP A 234 -8.39 4.56 6.00
CA ASP A 234 -8.87 5.66 5.15
C ASP A 234 -9.06 5.16 3.71
N PRO A 235 -10.28 4.74 3.34
CA PRO A 235 -10.57 4.22 2.00
C PRO A 235 -10.33 5.25 0.88
N SER A 236 -10.31 6.55 1.20
CA SER A 236 -10.07 7.60 0.21
C SER A 236 -8.64 7.59 -0.34
N GLN A 237 -7.72 6.93 0.36
CA GLN A 237 -6.31 6.78 -0.02
C GLN A 237 -6.05 5.51 -0.85
N GLU A 238 -7.06 4.67 -1.04
CA GLU A 238 -6.97 3.43 -1.82
C GLU A 238 -7.50 3.65 -3.24
N ASP A 239 -7.10 2.78 -4.18
CA ASP A 239 -7.74 2.76 -5.50
C ASP A 239 -9.21 2.38 -5.32
N PRO A 240 -10.17 3.16 -5.86
CA PRO A 240 -11.59 2.87 -5.68
C PRO A 240 -12.01 1.48 -6.17
N ARG A 241 -11.29 0.92 -7.15
CA ARG A 241 -11.52 -0.43 -7.68
C ARG A 241 -11.04 -1.49 -6.70
N GLU A 242 -9.90 -1.26 -6.02
CA GLU A 242 -9.37 -2.16 -4.98
C GLU A 242 -10.31 -2.17 -3.76
N ALA A 243 -10.73 -0.99 -3.30
CA ALA A 243 -11.70 -0.87 -2.20
C ALA A 243 -13.05 -1.53 -2.52
N LEU A 244 -13.55 -1.35 -3.76
CA LEU A 244 -14.77 -2.00 -4.22
C LEU A 244 -14.60 -3.53 -4.28
N ALA A 245 -13.49 -4.02 -4.81
CA ALA A 245 -13.19 -5.45 -4.90
C ALA A 245 -13.14 -6.11 -3.51
N GLU A 246 -12.54 -5.45 -2.53
CA GLU A 246 -12.49 -5.93 -1.15
C GLU A 246 -13.90 -6.13 -0.55
N SER A 247 -14.84 -5.24 -0.85
CA SER A 247 -16.23 -5.36 -0.40
C SER A 247 -16.94 -6.62 -0.92
N PHE A 248 -16.51 -7.15 -2.06
CA PHE A 248 -16.95 -8.42 -2.66
C PHE A 248 -16.03 -9.60 -2.34
N GLN A 249 -15.05 -9.43 -1.45
CA GLN A 249 -14.05 -10.44 -1.11
C GLN A 249 -13.24 -10.94 -2.34
N LEU A 250 -12.93 -10.02 -3.24
CA LEU A 250 -12.07 -10.24 -4.41
C LEU A 250 -10.67 -9.70 -4.13
N ASN A 251 -9.65 -10.42 -4.56
CA ASN A 251 -8.29 -9.92 -4.53
C ASN A 251 -8.00 -9.20 -5.86
N TYR A 252 -7.96 -7.88 -5.80
CA TYR A 252 -7.71 -7.02 -6.97
C TYR A 252 -6.52 -6.09 -6.70
N VAL A 253 -5.67 -5.92 -7.70
CA VAL A 253 -4.62 -4.90 -7.72
C VAL A 253 -4.65 -4.20 -9.08
N ALA A 254 -4.75 -2.88 -9.08
CA ALA A 254 -4.71 -2.07 -10.28
C ALA A 254 -3.29 -2.02 -10.86
N LEU A 255 -3.15 -2.10 -12.19
CA LEU A 255 -1.90 -1.98 -12.94
C LEU A 255 -2.10 -1.01 -14.10
N ASP A 256 -0.99 -0.61 -14.75
CA ASP A 256 -1.00 0.42 -15.81
C ASP A 256 -1.23 -0.12 -17.23
N GLY A 257 -1.77 -1.34 -17.37
CA GLY A 257 -1.93 -1.99 -18.66
C GLY A 257 -3.28 -1.73 -19.34
N ASN A 258 -3.58 -2.55 -20.35
CA ASN A 258 -4.78 -2.45 -21.18
C ASN A 258 -5.48 -3.80 -21.44
N ILE A 259 -4.98 -4.88 -20.83
CA ILE A 259 -5.63 -6.20 -20.85
C ILE A 259 -6.13 -6.50 -19.44
N GLY A 260 -7.44 -6.44 -19.24
CA GLY A 260 -8.06 -6.85 -17.99
C GLY A 260 -7.91 -8.37 -17.80
N CYS A 261 -7.48 -8.79 -16.61
CA CYS A 261 -7.26 -10.21 -16.28
C CYS A 261 -8.20 -10.66 -15.17
N MET A 262 -8.93 -11.76 -15.37
CA MET A 262 -9.74 -12.44 -14.36
C MET A 262 -9.35 -13.91 -14.29
N VAL A 263 -8.89 -14.33 -13.12
CA VAL A 263 -8.29 -15.66 -12.93
C VAL A 263 -8.76 -16.23 -11.58
N ASN A 264 -8.77 -17.52 -11.42
CA ASN A 264 -8.97 -18.17 -10.13
C ASN A 264 -7.67 -18.75 -9.60
N GLY A 265 -7.20 -18.18 -8.48
CA GLY A 265 -5.95 -18.55 -7.81
C GLY A 265 -4.77 -17.63 -8.18
N ALA A 266 -4.11 -17.10 -7.15
CA ALA A 266 -3.06 -16.11 -7.28
C ALA A 266 -1.88 -16.58 -8.16
N GLY A 267 -1.46 -17.84 -8.03
CA GLY A 267 -0.39 -18.41 -8.85
C GLY A 267 -0.74 -18.44 -10.34
N LEU A 268 -1.97 -18.84 -10.69
CA LEU A 268 -2.45 -18.83 -12.06
C LEU A 268 -2.58 -17.40 -12.59
N ALA A 269 -2.99 -16.44 -11.75
CA ALA A 269 -3.08 -15.03 -12.12
C ALA A 269 -1.70 -14.46 -12.46
N MET A 270 -0.69 -14.70 -11.64
CA MET A 270 0.70 -14.28 -11.90
C MET A 270 1.23 -14.89 -13.19
N GLY A 271 1.07 -16.22 -13.38
CA GLY A 271 1.48 -16.90 -14.60
C GLY A 271 0.73 -16.40 -15.84
N THR A 272 -0.55 -16.03 -15.73
CA THR A 272 -1.32 -15.44 -16.83
C THR A 272 -0.77 -14.07 -17.22
N MET A 273 -0.46 -13.22 -16.24
CA MET A 273 0.14 -11.90 -16.48
C MET A 273 1.52 -12.02 -17.15
N ASP A 274 2.34 -12.98 -16.68
CA ASP A 274 3.67 -13.22 -17.26
C ASP A 274 3.58 -13.65 -18.73
N ILE A 275 2.68 -14.57 -19.07
CA ILE A 275 2.45 -15.00 -20.47
C ILE A 275 1.91 -13.84 -21.32
N VAL A 276 0.99 -13.03 -20.81
CA VAL A 276 0.52 -11.83 -21.50
C VAL A 276 1.69 -10.89 -21.82
N LYS A 277 2.55 -10.62 -20.85
CA LYS A 277 3.76 -9.80 -21.03
C LYS A 277 4.74 -10.40 -22.02
N LEU A 278 4.97 -11.71 -21.95
CA LEU A 278 5.87 -12.44 -22.88
C LEU A 278 5.44 -12.27 -24.34
N HIS A 279 4.14 -12.19 -24.59
CA HIS A 279 3.56 -11.96 -25.93
C HIS A 279 3.36 -10.47 -26.29
N GLY A 280 3.92 -9.55 -25.50
CA GLY A 280 3.92 -8.11 -25.75
C GLY A 280 2.65 -7.39 -25.32
N GLY A 281 1.79 -8.01 -24.50
CA GLY A 281 0.64 -7.38 -23.87
C GLY A 281 0.98 -6.67 -22.56
N GLN A 282 0.05 -5.88 -22.04
CA GLN A 282 0.19 -5.16 -20.78
C GLN A 282 -1.03 -5.45 -19.90
N PRO A 283 -0.88 -6.25 -18.81
CA PRO A 283 -1.97 -6.49 -17.86
C PRO A 283 -2.43 -5.20 -17.20
N ALA A 284 -3.74 -4.96 -17.17
CA ALA A 284 -4.36 -3.80 -16.51
C ALA A 284 -4.63 -4.02 -15.03
N ASN A 285 -4.66 -5.27 -14.58
CA ASN A 285 -4.92 -5.63 -13.20
C ASN A 285 -4.45 -7.06 -12.88
N PHE A 286 -4.20 -7.30 -11.61
CA PHE A 286 -4.30 -8.63 -11.03
C PHE A 286 -5.72 -8.80 -10.48
N LEU A 287 -6.38 -9.93 -10.75
CA LEU A 287 -7.64 -10.28 -10.10
C LEU A 287 -7.75 -11.78 -9.92
N ASP A 288 -7.92 -12.19 -8.67
CA ASP A 288 -8.19 -13.56 -8.25
C ASP A 288 -9.61 -13.66 -7.66
N VAL A 289 -10.49 -14.39 -8.35
CA VAL A 289 -11.86 -14.62 -7.88
C VAL A 289 -11.94 -15.69 -6.78
N GLY A 290 -10.82 -16.38 -6.49
CA GLY A 290 -10.73 -17.42 -5.47
C GLY A 290 -11.36 -18.75 -5.84
N GLY A 291 -11.17 -19.75 -4.99
CA GLY A 291 -11.65 -21.13 -5.19
C GLY A 291 -13.13 -21.35 -4.88
N GLY A 292 -13.80 -20.37 -4.29
CA GLY A 292 -15.24 -20.43 -3.93
C GLY A 292 -16.07 -19.35 -4.64
N ALA A 293 -15.68 -18.92 -5.84
CA ALA A 293 -16.37 -17.87 -6.58
C ALA A 293 -17.82 -18.24 -6.92
N THR A 294 -18.74 -17.38 -6.51
CA THR A 294 -20.14 -17.44 -6.91
C THR A 294 -20.37 -16.66 -8.22
N LYS A 295 -21.52 -16.90 -8.86
CA LYS A 295 -21.92 -16.18 -10.07
C LYS A 295 -21.91 -14.65 -9.85
N GLU A 296 -22.42 -14.20 -8.69
CA GLU A 296 -22.49 -12.78 -8.34
C GLU A 296 -21.10 -12.17 -8.19
N ARG A 297 -20.17 -12.85 -7.51
CA ARG A 297 -18.79 -12.38 -7.35
C ARG A 297 -18.06 -12.28 -8.68
N VAL A 298 -18.30 -13.24 -9.59
CA VAL A 298 -17.72 -13.21 -10.94
C VAL A 298 -18.27 -12.03 -11.74
N ALA A 299 -19.57 -11.77 -11.65
CA ALA A 299 -20.19 -10.64 -12.32
C ALA A 299 -19.62 -9.30 -11.82
N GLU A 300 -19.48 -9.13 -10.50
CA GLU A 300 -18.89 -7.92 -9.94
C GLU A 300 -17.40 -7.77 -10.30
N ALA A 301 -16.63 -8.86 -10.29
CA ALA A 301 -15.25 -8.87 -10.75
C ALA A 301 -15.12 -8.36 -12.19
N PHE A 302 -16.00 -8.82 -13.06
CA PHE A 302 -16.02 -8.40 -14.46
C PHE A 302 -16.38 -6.92 -14.62
N LYS A 303 -17.36 -6.41 -13.86
CA LYS A 303 -17.72 -4.99 -13.80
C LYS A 303 -16.57 -4.11 -13.34
N ILE A 304 -15.84 -4.54 -12.30
CA ILE A 304 -14.68 -3.81 -11.79
C ILE A 304 -13.60 -3.68 -12.87
N ILE A 305 -13.26 -4.77 -13.57
CA ILE A 305 -12.31 -4.74 -14.69
C ILE A 305 -12.76 -3.75 -15.75
N LEU A 306 -14.03 -3.80 -16.16
CA LEU A 306 -14.57 -2.95 -17.24
C LEU A 306 -14.75 -1.48 -16.83
N SER A 307 -14.72 -1.17 -15.55
CA SER A 307 -14.73 0.22 -15.07
C SER A 307 -13.43 0.97 -15.39
N ASP A 308 -12.35 0.25 -15.70
CA ASP A 308 -11.10 0.84 -16.15
C ASP A 308 -11.17 1.19 -17.64
N LYS A 309 -11.17 2.47 -17.96
CA LYS A 309 -11.23 3.00 -19.33
C LYS A 309 -10.02 2.63 -20.20
N ASN A 310 -8.91 2.23 -19.59
CA ASN A 310 -7.72 1.79 -20.30
C ASN A 310 -7.85 0.35 -20.83
N VAL A 311 -8.78 -0.43 -20.28
CA VAL A 311 -9.00 -1.82 -20.70
C VAL A 311 -9.56 -1.86 -22.13
N LYS A 312 -8.84 -2.53 -23.04
CA LYS A 312 -9.18 -2.72 -24.45
C LYS A 312 -9.53 -4.15 -24.80
N ALA A 313 -9.19 -5.10 -23.95
CA ALA A 313 -9.60 -6.50 -24.01
C ALA A 313 -9.62 -7.10 -22.61
N VAL A 314 -10.42 -8.15 -22.39
CA VAL A 314 -10.45 -8.90 -21.14
C VAL A 314 -10.01 -10.34 -21.40
N LEU A 315 -9.07 -10.84 -20.61
CA LEU A 315 -8.66 -12.24 -20.57
C LEU A 315 -9.21 -12.90 -19.32
N VAL A 316 -10.06 -13.89 -19.51
CA VAL A 316 -10.56 -14.77 -18.44
C VAL A 316 -9.85 -16.11 -18.54
N ASN A 317 -9.11 -16.49 -17.51
CA ASN A 317 -8.39 -17.76 -17.49
C ASN A 317 -8.76 -18.52 -16.20
N ILE A 318 -9.60 -19.54 -16.35
CA ILE A 318 -10.12 -20.33 -15.24
C ILE A 318 -9.65 -21.78 -15.35
N PHE A 319 -9.07 -22.25 -14.27
CA PHE A 319 -8.82 -23.68 -14.05
C PHE A 319 -9.80 -24.21 -12.99
N GLY A 320 -10.77 -24.98 -13.45
CA GLY A 320 -11.82 -25.54 -12.60
C GLY A 320 -11.32 -26.78 -11.82
N GLY A 321 -10.69 -26.53 -10.69
CA GLY A 321 -10.48 -27.54 -9.66
C GLY A 321 -11.70 -27.59 -8.74
N ILE A 322 -11.72 -26.71 -7.74
CA ILE A 322 -12.86 -26.50 -6.83
C ILE A 322 -13.94 -25.67 -7.52
N VAL A 323 -13.55 -24.60 -8.23
CA VAL A 323 -14.45 -23.73 -8.99
C VAL A 323 -15.00 -24.48 -10.21
N ARG A 324 -16.29 -24.36 -10.45
CA ARG A 324 -16.96 -24.92 -11.61
C ARG A 324 -16.98 -23.91 -12.76
N CYS A 325 -16.49 -24.32 -13.94
CA CYS A 325 -16.43 -23.46 -15.11
C CYS A 325 -17.80 -23.03 -15.64
N ASP A 326 -18.85 -23.82 -15.46
CA ASP A 326 -20.23 -23.46 -15.83
C ASP A 326 -20.74 -22.25 -15.00
N LEU A 327 -20.47 -22.19 -13.70
CA LEU A 327 -20.85 -21.05 -12.85
C LEU A 327 -20.10 -19.77 -13.26
N ILE A 328 -18.82 -19.89 -13.61
CA ILE A 328 -18.03 -18.77 -14.12
C ILE A 328 -18.62 -18.27 -15.43
N ALA A 329 -18.95 -19.17 -16.36
CA ALA A 329 -19.56 -18.83 -17.63
C ALA A 329 -20.91 -18.09 -17.44
N GLU A 330 -21.75 -18.54 -16.52
CA GLU A 330 -22.98 -17.85 -16.18
C GLU A 330 -22.73 -16.45 -15.60
N GLY A 331 -21.72 -16.30 -14.74
CA GLY A 331 -21.31 -15.01 -14.19
C GLY A 331 -20.84 -14.03 -15.26
N ILE A 332 -20.03 -14.51 -16.23
CA ILE A 332 -19.59 -13.72 -17.39
C ILE A 332 -20.79 -13.27 -18.22
N VAL A 333 -21.69 -14.20 -18.59
CA VAL A 333 -22.90 -13.88 -19.38
C VAL A 333 -23.76 -12.85 -18.66
N ALA A 334 -23.95 -13.00 -17.34
CA ALA A 334 -24.70 -12.03 -16.54
C ALA A 334 -24.06 -10.63 -16.57
N ALA A 335 -22.75 -10.56 -16.33
CA ALA A 335 -22.01 -9.28 -16.32
C ALA A 335 -22.08 -8.59 -17.70
N VAL A 336 -21.82 -9.33 -18.77
CA VAL A 336 -21.84 -8.79 -20.13
C VAL A 336 -23.23 -8.30 -20.52
N SER A 337 -24.27 -9.04 -20.14
CA SER A 337 -25.68 -8.65 -20.41
C SER A 337 -26.08 -7.40 -19.64
N GLU A 338 -25.58 -7.22 -18.43
CA GLU A 338 -25.92 -6.09 -17.53
C GLU A 338 -25.13 -4.81 -17.86
N VAL A 339 -23.84 -4.94 -18.20
CA VAL A 339 -22.92 -3.81 -18.35
C VAL A 339 -22.79 -3.32 -19.79
N GLY A 340 -23.14 -4.16 -20.78
CA GLY A 340 -23.00 -3.80 -22.19
C GLY A 340 -21.52 -3.72 -22.62
N VAL A 341 -20.85 -4.87 -22.69
CA VAL A 341 -19.39 -4.94 -22.97
C VAL A 341 -19.08 -4.58 -24.40
N ASN A 342 -18.25 -3.56 -24.60
CA ASN A 342 -17.79 -3.07 -25.92
C ASN A 342 -16.35 -3.51 -26.23
N VAL A 343 -15.71 -4.33 -25.39
CA VAL A 343 -14.36 -4.83 -25.60
C VAL A 343 -14.35 -6.34 -25.85
N PRO A 344 -13.42 -6.88 -26.64
CA PRO A 344 -13.28 -8.32 -26.84
C PRO A 344 -13.00 -9.04 -25.52
N VAL A 345 -13.63 -10.21 -25.36
CA VAL A 345 -13.42 -11.08 -24.20
C VAL A 345 -12.82 -12.39 -24.67
N VAL A 346 -11.61 -12.68 -24.25
CA VAL A 346 -10.94 -13.97 -24.52
C VAL A 346 -11.12 -14.85 -23.29
N VAL A 347 -11.62 -16.07 -23.48
CA VAL A 347 -11.94 -16.97 -22.37
C VAL A 347 -11.26 -18.33 -22.56
N ARG A 348 -10.48 -18.73 -21.57
CA ARG A 348 -9.98 -20.09 -21.42
C ARG A 348 -10.61 -20.73 -20.18
N LEU A 349 -11.34 -21.82 -20.42
CA LEU A 349 -11.91 -22.65 -19.37
C LEU A 349 -11.32 -24.05 -19.45
N GLU A 350 -10.73 -24.54 -18.35
CA GLU A 350 -10.18 -25.87 -18.22
C GLU A 350 -10.56 -26.50 -16.87
N GLY A 351 -10.69 -27.84 -16.85
CA GLY A 351 -11.02 -28.58 -15.62
C GLY A 351 -12.52 -28.83 -15.47
N ASN A 352 -13.03 -28.76 -14.22
CA ASN A 352 -14.38 -29.16 -13.86
C ASN A 352 -15.47 -28.37 -14.61
N ASN A 353 -16.34 -29.09 -15.34
CA ASN A 353 -17.43 -28.55 -16.16
C ASN A 353 -16.98 -27.58 -17.27
N ALA A 354 -15.71 -27.60 -17.70
CA ALA A 354 -15.22 -26.73 -18.78
C ALA A 354 -15.97 -26.90 -20.11
N PRO A 355 -16.34 -28.13 -20.56
CA PRO A 355 -17.16 -28.27 -21.77
C PRO A 355 -18.53 -27.57 -21.65
N LEU A 356 -19.20 -27.71 -20.52
CA LEU A 356 -20.49 -27.07 -20.26
C LEU A 356 -20.35 -25.53 -20.20
N GLY A 357 -19.32 -25.03 -19.54
CA GLY A 357 -19.01 -23.60 -19.49
C GLY A 357 -18.77 -23.01 -20.88
N ARG A 358 -18.00 -23.69 -21.76
CA ARG A 358 -17.82 -23.28 -23.14
C ARG A 358 -19.13 -23.29 -23.95
N GLU A 359 -19.99 -24.26 -23.73
CA GLU A 359 -21.31 -24.33 -24.35
C GLU A 359 -22.21 -23.15 -23.94
N ILE A 360 -22.21 -22.78 -22.63
CA ILE A 360 -22.96 -21.61 -22.13
C ILE A 360 -22.46 -20.34 -22.83
N LEU A 361 -21.14 -20.13 -22.88
CA LEU A 361 -20.55 -18.96 -23.53
C LEU A 361 -20.90 -18.91 -25.05
N ALA A 362 -20.80 -20.03 -25.73
CA ALA A 362 -21.12 -20.12 -27.19
C ALA A 362 -22.61 -19.81 -27.49
N LYS A 363 -23.54 -20.22 -26.60
CA LYS A 363 -24.98 -19.97 -26.74
C LYS A 363 -25.39 -18.56 -26.32
N SER A 364 -24.53 -17.81 -25.64
CA SER A 364 -24.83 -16.48 -25.10
C SER A 364 -25.07 -15.42 -26.19
N GLY A 365 -24.59 -15.64 -27.40
CA GLY A 365 -24.60 -14.64 -28.48
C GLY A 365 -23.59 -13.51 -28.31
N LEU A 366 -22.70 -13.60 -27.31
CA LEU A 366 -21.67 -12.60 -27.00
C LEU A 366 -20.45 -12.76 -27.91
N ASN A 367 -19.73 -11.66 -28.15
CA ASN A 367 -18.47 -11.69 -28.89
C ASN A 367 -17.33 -12.21 -27.99
N ILE A 368 -17.29 -13.54 -27.80
CA ILE A 368 -16.29 -14.20 -26.93
C ILE A 368 -15.37 -15.05 -27.80
N ILE A 369 -14.08 -14.89 -27.63
CA ILE A 369 -13.01 -15.65 -28.26
C ILE A 369 -12.63 -16.81 -27.33
N ALA A 370 -12.96 -18.04 -27.69
CA ALA A 370 -12.57 -19.22 -26.93
C ALA A 370 -11.13 -19.61 -27.22
N ALA A 371 -10.29 -19.70 -26.19
CA ALA A 371 -8.92 -20.17 -26.28
C ALA A 371 -8.77 -21.58 -25.70
N GLN A 372 -7.87 -22.39 -26.27
CA GLN A 372 -7.63 -23.77 -25.81
C GLN A 372 -6.49 -23.85 -24.80
N THR A 373 -5.39 -23.16 -25.08
CA THR A 373 -4.20 -23.11 -24.21
C THR A 373 -4.03 -21.74 -23.60
N LEU A 374 -3.22 -21.65 -22.54
CA LEU A 374 -2.90 -20.37 -21.91
C LEU A 374 -2.14 -19.45 -22.89
N THR A 375 -1.25 -20.01 -23.72
CA THR A 375 -0.54 -19.27 -24.75
C THR A 375 -1.50 -18.72 -25.81
N ASP A 376 -2.45 -19.52 -26.29
CA ASP A 376 -3.48 -19.04 -27.23
C ASP A 376 -4.29 -17.90 -26.63
N ALA A 377 -4.68 -18.03 -25.36
CA ALA A 377 -5.44 -17.00 -24.65
C ALA A 377 -4.67 -15.67 -24.57
N ALA A 378 -3.38 -15.71 -24.26
CA ALA A 378 -2.55 -14.51 -24.23
C ALA A 378 -2.37 -13.89 -25.63
N VAL A 379 -2.05 -14.71 -26.64
CA VAL A 379 -1.88 -14.27 -28.04
C VAL A 379 -3.14 -13.61 -28.55
N GLU A 380 -4.30 -14.25 -28.37
CA GLU A 380 -5.59 -13.71 -28.86
C GLU A 380 -5.96 -12.41 -28.09
N SER A 381 -5.66 -12.31 -26.80
CA SER A 381 -5.90 -11.07 -26.05
C SER A 381 -5.04 -9.91 -26.57
N VAL A 382 -3.78 -10.17 -26.88
CA VAL A 382 -2.87 -9.15 -27.46
C VAL A 382 -3.32 -8.74 -28.86
N LYS A 383 -3.76 -9.69 -29.69
CA LYS A 383 -4.33 -9.39 -31.02
C LYS A 383 -5.61 -8.56 -30.92
N ALA A 384 -6.48 -8.90 -29.95
CA ALA A 384 -7.73 -8.20 -29.73
C ALA A 384 -7.50 -6.73 -29.33
N VAL A 385 -6.50 -6.44 -28.51
CA VAL A 385 -6.10 -5.06 -28.18
C VAL A 385 -5.63 -4.31 -29.40
N LYS A 386 -4.78 -4.93 -30.25
CA LYS A 386 -4.23 -4.29 -31.46
C LYS A 386 -5.31 -4.01 -32.51
N ALA A 387 -6.36 -4.81 -32.55
CA ALA A 387 -7.50 -4.61 -33.48
C ALA A 387 -8.43 -3.48 -33.01
N ASN A 388 -8.42 -3.11 -31.71
CA ASN A 388 -9.27 -2.08 -31.15
C ASN A 388 -8.48 -0.81 -30.72
N ALA A 389 -7.22 -0.73 -31.08
CA ALA A 389 -6.39 0.46 -30.92
C ALA A 389 -6.50 1.35 -32.16
#